data_f7dd00b331fad46ded5d30cdf5b65d6e
#
_entry.id   f7dd00b331fad46ded5d30cdf5b65d6e
#
_cell.length_a   1.000
_cell.length_b   1.000
_cell.length_c   1.000
_cell.angle_alpha   90.00
_cell.angle_beta   90.00
_cell.angle_gamma   90.00
#
_symmetry.space_group_name_H-M   'P 1'
#
loop_
_entity.id
_entity.type
_entity.pdbx_description
1 polymer ?
#
loop_
_entity_poly.entity_id
_entity_poly.type
_entity_poly.pdbx_seq_one_letter_code
_entity_poly.pdbx_strand_id
1 'polypeptide(L)'
;MKILIKECKKIMDIRVLLVIAVFTVLFYQLFLEVTIYPAGGQTTNSPYDMPFYAELIESWGTSLPREDWSKLDEKRKELEEAYTRIIAADPVLADAKITNYQEFSKTRETFFDKDTLTDEEKKIDQELSSLVFEDSKGSKLFFELQVLDRLDEYKNLQNGDSISLMPGGIF
;
A
#
# COMPACT_ATOMS: atom_id res chain seq x y z
N MET A 1 24.41 -1.58 49.38
CA MET A 1 22.96 -1.21 49.36
C MET A 1 22.69 0.29 49.22
N LYS A 2 23.36 1.19 50.00
CA LYS A 2 23.09 2.64 49.89
C LYS A 2 23.44 3.30 48.55
N ILE A 3 24.40 2.76 47.78
CA ILE A 3 24.79 3.26 46.45
C ILE A 3 23.73 2.93 45.42
N LEU A 4 23.20 1.70 45.42
CA LEU A 4 22.14 1.26 44.50
C LEU A 4 20.85 2.10 44.65
N ILE A 5 20.47 2.43 45.88
CA ILE A 5 19.29 3.26 46.17
C ILE A 5 19.48 4.69 45.67
N LYS A 6 20.71 5.24 45.77
CA LYS A 6 21.02 6.58 45.22
C LYS A 6 20.99 6.62 43.71
N GLU A 7 21.47 5.58 43.04
CA GLU A 7 21.42 5.47 41.57
C GLU A 7 19.99 5.26 41.06
N CYS A 8 19.22 4.40 41.74
CA CYS A 8 17.77 4.24 41.42
C CYS A 8 16.99 5.56 41.59
N LYS A 9 17.31 6.36 42.62
CA LYS A 9 16.67 7.67 42.81
C LYS A 9 16.99 8.69 41.73
N LYS A 10 18.20 8.64 41.14
CA LYS A 10 18.56 9.46 39.97
C LYS A 10 17.81 9.07 38.71
N ILE A 11 17.61 7.75 38.48
CA ILE A 11 16.85 7.21 37.34
C ILE A 11 15.36 7.50 37.49
N MET A 12 14.88 7.56 38.74
CA MET A 12 13.47 7.89 39.07
C MET A 12 13.21 9.40 39.17
N ASP A 13 14.16 10.27 38.81
CA ASP A 13 13.91 11.71 38.71
C ASP A 13 12.92 11.95 37.57
N ILE A 14 11.79 12.60 37.89
CA ILE A 14 10.69 12.86 36.92
C ILE A 14 11.20 13.58 35.66
N ARG A 15 12.24 14.37 35.77
CA ARG A 15 12.85 15.06 34.63
C ARG A 15 13.56 14.09 33.69
N VAL A 16 14.25 13.08 34.23
CA VAL A 16 14.91 12.04 33.43
C VAL A 16 13.88 11.16 32.77
N LEU A 17 12.81 10.76 33.49
CA LEU A 17 11.70 10.01 32.93
C LEU A 17 10.98 10.76 31.81
N LEU A 18 10.80 12.09 31.95
CA LEU A 18 10.20 12.93 30.91
C LEU A 18 11.09 12.99 29.66
N VAL A 19 12.39 13.14 29.82
CA VAL A 19 13.34 13.14 28.69
C VAL A 19 13.32 11.78 27.98
N ILE A 20 13.36 10.69 28.73
CA ILE A 20 13.28 9.33 28.16
C ILE A 20 11.95 9.15 27.42
N ALA A 21 10.82 9.57 27.98
CA ALA A 21 9.51 9.47 27.34
C ALA A 21 9.44 10.26 26.03
N VAL A 22 9.96 11.50 26.01
CA VAL A 22 10.02 12.33 24.79
C VAL A 22 10.92 11.67 23.74
N PHE A 23 12.10 11.19 24.14
CA PHE A 23 13.01 10.47 23.23
C PHE A 23 12.37 9.18 22.70
N THR A 24 11.66 8.44 23.53
CA THR A 24 10.98 7.21 23.11
C THR A 24 9.88 7.51 22.10
N VAL A 25 9.08 8.56 22.31
CA VAL A 25 8.03 8.97 21.36
C VAL A 25 8.65 9.47 20.05
N LEU A 26 9.68 10.30 20.09
CA LEU A 26 10.39 10.76 18.89
C LEU A 26 11.04 9.61 18.14
N PHE A 27 11.68 8.69 18.86
CA PHE A 27 12.30 7.51 18.25
C PHE A 27 11.27 6.57 17.66
N TYR A 28 10.12 6.41 18.34
CA TYR A 28 9.00 5.62 17.86
C TYR A 28 8.41 6.23 16.58
N GLN A 29 8.17 7.54 16.53
CA GLN A 29 7.72 8.22 15.31
C GLN A 29 8.72 8.11 14.16
N LEU A 30 10.00 8.43 14.41
CA LEU A 30 11.05 8.35 13.41
C LEU A 30 11.30 6.92 12.92
N PHE A 31 11.30 5.93 13.82
CA PHE A 31 11.58 4.54 13.46
C PHE A 31 10.39 3.86 12.80
N LEU A 32 9.15 4.14 13.23
CA LEU A 32 7.96 3.60 12.57
C LEU A 32 7.74 4.24 11.21
N GLU A 33 7.91 5.56 11.06
CA GLU A 33 7.84 6.19 9.75
C GLU A 33 8.93 5.67 8.79
N VAL A 34 10.17 5.50 9.27
CA VAL A 34 11.27 4.99 8.43
C VAL A 34 11.18 3.48 8.17
N THR A 35 10.60 2.69 9.10
CA THR A 35 10.50 1.22 8.92
C THR A 35 9.26 0.84 8.13
N ILE A 36 8.24 1.68 8.14
CA ILE A 36 7.01 1.48 7.35
C ILE A 36 7.20 1.94 5.89
N TYR A 37 8.18 2.80 5.62
CA TYR A 37 8.58 3.21 4.27
C TYR A 37 9.97 2.64 3.94
N PRO A 38 10.11 1.39 3.47
CA PRO A 38 11.38 0.92 2.98
C PRO A 38 11.82 1.81 1.81
N ALA A 39 13.01 2.39 1.97
CA ALA A 39 13.66 3.18 0.94
C ALA A 39 13.89 2.27 -0.28
N GLY A 40 13.17 2.48 -1.34
CA GLY A 40 13.36 1.76 -2.59
C GLY A 40 12.11 1.11 -3.15
N GLY A 41 11.08 1.89 -3.41
CA GLY A 41 10.01 1.53 -4.34
C GLY A 41 8.86 0.72 -3.76
N GLN A 42 7.70 1.25 -3.91
CA GLN A 42 6.42 0.53 -4.02
C GLN A 42 5.89 -0.23 -2.80
N THR A 43 6.09 0.26 -1.61
CA THR A 43 5.22 -0.18 -0.52
C THR A 43 4.36 1.00 -0.10
N THR A 44 3.31 1.19 -0.81
CA THR A 44 2.20 2.00 -0.35
C THR A 44 1.54 1.22 0.78
N ASN A 45 1.90 1.51 2.02
CA ASN A 45 1.01 1.21 3.14
C ASN A 45 -0.17 2.17 3.03
N SER A 46 -0.99 1.93 2.04
CA SER A 46 -2.23 2.65 1.88
C SER A 46 -3.13 2.35 3.09
N PRO A 47 -3.90 3.32 3.59
CA PRO A 47 -4.90 3.07 4.61
C PRO A 47 -5.93 2.01 4.19
N TYR A 48 -5.97 1.65 2.91
CA TYR A 48 -6.88 0.64 2.36
C TYR A 48 -6.29 -0.76 2.32
N ASP A 49 -4.96 -0.94 2.35
CA ASP A 49 -4.30 -2.24 2.24
C ASP A 49 -4.70 -3.19 3.37
N MET A 50 -4.54 -2.75 4.62
CA MET A 50 -4.83 -3.59 5.79
C MET A 50 -6.31 -4.00 5.91
N PRO A 51 -7.28 -3.08 5.72
CA PRO A 51 -8.70 -3.45 5.66
C PRO A 51 -9.00 -4.47 4.56
N PHE A 52 -8.39 -4.34 3.39
CA PHE A 52 -8.60 -5.26 2.28
C PHE A 52 -8.00 -6.64 2.55
N TYR A 53 -6.78 -6.73 3.08
CA TYR A 53 -6.22 -8.00 3.54
C TYR A 53 -7.11 -8.67 4.60
N ALA A 54 -7.67 -7.91 5.54
CA ALA A 54 -8.58 -8.44 6.54
C ALA A 54 -9.86 -9.00 5.89
N GLU A 55 -10.44 -8.33 4.87
CA GLU A 55 -11.58 -8.82 4.10
C GLU A 55 -11.26 -10.13 3.38
N LEU A 56 -10.07 -10.21 2.74
CA LEU A 56 -9.62 -11.44 2.07
C LEU A 56 -9.43 -12.58 3.05
N ILE A 57 -8.79 -12.32 4.21
CA ILE A 57 -8.56 -13.32 5.26
C ILE A 57 -9.88 -13.80 5.87
N GLU A 58 -10.84 -12.91 6.10
CA GLU A 58 -12.16 -13.27 6.62
C GLU A 58 -12.92 -14.16 5.62
N SER A 59 -12.80 -13.85 4.32
CA SER A 59 -13.51 -14.57 3.26
C SER A 59 -12.84 -15.88 2.85
N TRP A 60 -11.52 -15.95 2.84
CA TRP A 60 -10.75 -17.07 2.26
C TRP A 60 -9.79 -17.75 3.24
N GLY A 61 -9.65 -17.22 4.47
CA GLY A 61 -8.69 -17.70 5.45
C GLY A 61 -7.31 -17.05 5.30
N THR A 62 -6.37 -17.44 6.12
CA THR A 62 -5.00 -16.87 6.16
C THR A 62 -4.09 -17.38 5.04
N SER A 63 -4.52 -18.40 4.31
CA SER A 63 -3.78 -19.00 3.20
C SER A 63 -4.76 -19.44 2.11
N LEU A 64 -4.45 -19.11 0.86
CA LEU A 64 -5.23 -19.48 -0.31
C LEU A 64 -4.56 -20.64 -1.05
N PRO A 65 -5.12 -21.87 -1.02
CA PRO A 65 -4.57 -23.01 -1.73
C PRO A 65 -4.70 -22.84 -3.24
N ARG A 66 -3.87 -23.56 -4.00
CA ARG A 66 -3.79 -23.46 -5.47
C ARG A 66 -5.13 -23.69 -6.18
N GLU A 67 -5.94 -24.60 -5.66
CA GLU A 67 -7.28 -24.91 -6.18
C GLU A 67 -8.25 -23.71 -6.12
N ASP A 68 -7.99 -22.77 -5.21
CA ASP A 68 -8.82 -21.59 -4.96
C ASP A 68 -8.27 -20.31 -5.62
N TRP A 69 -7.19 -20.39 -6.41
CA TRP A 69 -6.60 -19.20 -7.04
C TRP A 69 -7.55 -18.48 -8.02
N SER A 70 -8.52 -19.18 -8.57
CA SER A 70 -9.58 -18.55 -9.39
C SER A 70 -10.36 -17.46 -8.64
N LYS A 71 -10.42 -17.54 -7.29
CA LYS A 71 -11.05 -16.50 -6.46
C LYS A 71 -10.32 -15.16 -6.55
N LEU A 72 -8.96 -15.19 -6.66
CA LEU A 72 -8.18 -13.96 -6.90
C LEU A 72 -8.51 -13.35 -8.26
N ASP A 73 -8.57 -14.20 -9.30
CA ASP A 73 -8.85 -13.77 -10.67
C ASP A 73 -10.27 -13.16 -10.77
N GLU A 74 -11.25 -13.78 -10.10
CA GLU A 74 -12.63 -13.27 -10.02
C GLU A 74 -12.69 -11.92 -9.28
N LYS A 75 -12.03 -11.82 -8.13
CA LYS A 75 -11.99 -10.57 -7.33
C LYS A 75 -11.29 -9.45 -8.10
N ARG A 76 -10.19 -9.78 -8.79
CA ARG A 76 -9.49 -8.84 -9.67
C ARG A 76 -10.42 -8.29 -10.74
N LYS A 77 -11.11 -9.17 -11.47
CA LYS A 77 -12.04 -8.77 -12.53
C LYS A 77 -13.14 -7.85 -12.00
N GLU A 78 -13.71 -8.15 -10.84
CA GLU A 78 -14.72 -7.30 -10.18
C GLU A 78 -14.18 -5.88 -9.94
N LEU A 79 -12.96 -5.78 -9.36
CA LEU A 79 -12.34 -4.50 -9.03
C LEU A 79 -11.91 -3.74 -10.30
N GLU A 80 -11.36 -4.43 -11.31
CA GLU A 80 -10.98 -3.83 -12.58
C GLU A 80 -12.21 -3.26 -13.32
N GLU A 81 -13.33 -3.98 -13.33
CA GLU A 81 -14.58 -3.48 -13.91
C GLU A 81 -15.13 -2.26 -13.15
N ALA A 82 -14.99 -2.26 -11.81
CA ALA A 82 -15.38 -1.13 -10.99
C ALA A 82 -14.48 0.09 -11.24
N TYR A 83 -13.17 -0.10 -11.34
CA TYR A 83 -12.21 0.97 -11.61
C TYR A 83 -12.34 1.51 -13.04
N THR A 84 -12.55 0.64 -14.02
CA THR A 84 -12.80 1.01 -15.42
C THR A 84 -13.99 1.97 -15.55
N ARG A 85 -15.05 1.76 -14.75
CA ARG A 85 -16.20 2.69 -14.75
C ARG A 85 -15.84 4.08 -14.24
N ILE A 86 -14.90 4.19 -13.30
CA ILE A 86 -14.41 5.48 -12.79
C ILE A 86 -13.55 6.16 -13.85
N ILE A 87 -12.60 5.43 -14.45
CA ILE A 87 -11.72 5.95 -15.52
C ILE A 87 -12.57 6.45 -16.70
N ALA A 88 -13.54 5.67 -17.14
CA ALA A 88 -14.39 6.01 -18.30
C ALA A 88 -15.29 7.25 -18.04
N ALA A 89 -15.51 7.63 -16.80
CA ALA A 89 -16.25 8.84 -16.43
C ALA A 89 -15.40 10.11 -16.51
N ASP A 90 -14.07 9.98 -16.58
CA ASP A 90 -13.15 11.11 -16.69
C ASP A 90 -12.90 11.48 -18.15
N PRO A 91 -13.24 12.72 -18.59
CA PRO A 91 -13.10 13.12 -19.97
C PRO A 91 -11.64 13.26 -20.42
N VAL A 92 -10.72 13.64 -19.53
CA VAL A 92 -9.29 13.82 -19.87
C VAL A 92 -8.65 12.46 -20.14
N LEU A 93 -8.96 11.46 -19.30
CA LEU A 93 -8.47 10.10 -19.48
C LEU A 93 -9.08 9.41 -20.71
N ALA A 94 -10.38 9.67 -20.97
CA ALA A 94 -11.05 9.18 -22.17
C ALA A 94 -10.43 9.74 -23.47
N ASP A 95 -10.13 11.04 -23.52
CA ASP A 95 -9.44 11.68 -24.64
C ASP A 95 -8.01 11.15 -24.83
N ALA A 96 -7.33 10.82 -23.74
CA ALA A 96 -6.02 10.18 -23.75
C ALA A 96 -6.06 8.68 -24.09
N LYS A 97 -7.26 8.12 -24.34
CA LYS A 97 -7.50 6.68 -24.61
C LYS A 97 -7.10 5.76 -23.47
N ILE A 98 -7.14 6.27 -22.25
CA ILE A 98 -6.95 5.47 -21.03
C ILE A 98 -8.34 5.00 -20.61
N THR A 99 -8.68 3.73 -20.91
CA THR A 99 -10.04 3.22 -20.80
C THR A 99 -10.20 2.13 -19.75
N ASN A 100 -9.09 1.61 -19.24
CA ASN A 100 -9.09 0.50 -18.28
C ASN A 100 -7.90 0.60 -17.31
N TYR A 101 -7.93 -0.22 -16.25
CA TYR A 101 -6.89 -0.24 -15.22
C TYR A 101 -5.48 -0.52 -15.75
N GLN A 102 -5.34 -1.40 -16.72
CA GLN A 102 -4.02 -1.77 -17.26
C GLN A 102 -3.38 -0.61 -18.02
N GLU A 103 -4.15 0.10 -18.84
CA GLU A 103 -3.69 1.31 -19.52
C GLU A 103 -3.37 2.43 -18.52
N PHE A 104 -4.21 2.58 -17.49
CA PHE A 104 -4.01 3.52 -16.40
C PHE A 104 -2.68 3.26 -15.67
N SER A 105 -2.46 2.04 -15.21
CA SER A 105 -1.25 1.64 -14.48
C SER A 105 0.00 1.82 -15.35
N LYS A 106 -0.04 1.37 -16.59
CA LYS A 106 1.07 1.49 -17.55
C LYS A 106 1.41 2.95 -17.87
N THR A 107 0.41 3.81 -18.08
CA THR A 107 0.63 5.23 -18.36
C THR A 107 1.27 5.92 -17.18
N ARG A 108 0.76 5.63 -15.97
CA ARG A 108 1.31 6.17 -14.72
C ARG A 108 2.77 5.76 -14.50
N GLU A 109 3.10 4.49 -14.72
CA GLU A 109 4.48 4.01 -14.65
C GLU A 109 5.37 4.71 -15.69
N THR A 110 4.89 4.85 -16.93
CA THR A 110 5.62 5.55 -17.99
C THR A 110 5.87 7.01 -17.64
N PHE A 111 4.93 7.70 -16.99
CA PHE A 111 5.11 9.10 -16.59
C PHE A 111 6.05 9.23 -15.39
N PHE A 112 6.04 8.29 -14.49
CA PHE A 112 6.95 8.25 -13.35
C PHE A 112 8.43 8.14 -13.80
N ASP A 113 8.70 7.38 -14.87
CA ASP A 113 10.04 7.17 -15.40
C ASP A 113 10.51 8.30 -16.33
N LYS A 114 9.64 9.27 -16.64
CA LYS A 114 10.02 10.41 -17.52
C LYS A 114 10.61 11.57 -16.72
N ASP A 115 11.78 12.03 -17.14
CA ASP A 115 12.42 13.22 -16.56
C ASP A 115 11.62 14.51 -16.80
N THR A 116 10.91 14.60 -17.94
CA THR A 116 10.11 15.79 -18.31
C THR A 116 8.83 15.40 -19.03
N LEU A 117 7.70 15.92 -18.57
CA LEU A 117 6.39 15.77 -19.18
C LEU A 117 6.04 17.00 -20.00
N THR A 118 5.39 16.79 -21.15
CA THR A 118 4.72 17.87 -21.91
C THR A 118 3.54 18.43 -21.12
N ASP A 119 3.00 19.58 -21.54
CA ASP A 119 1.87 20.20 -20.85
C ASP A 119 0.58 19.37 -20.95
N GLU A 120 0.43 18.60 -22.02
CA GLU A 120 -0.68 17.63 -22.16
C GLU A 120 -0.48 16.42 -21.22
N GLU A 121 0.72 15.86 -21.17
CA GLU A 121 1.06 14.76 -20.27
C GLU A 121 0.91 15.15 -18.79
N LYS A 122 1.26 16.39 -18.43
CA LYS A 122 1.06 16.92 -17.07
C LYS A 122 -0.42 16.94 -16.66
N LYS A 123 -1.32 17.30 -17.60
CA LYS A 123 -2.76 17.25 -17.31
C LYS A 123 -3.23 15.83 -17.08
N ILE A 124 -2.79 14.89 -17.93
CA ILE A 124 -3.12 13.47 -17.76
C ILE A 124 -2.57 12.95 -16.43
N ASP A 125 -1.31 13.26 -16.10
CA ASP A 125 -0.66 12.85 -14.84
C ASP A 125 -1.38 13.42 -13.62
N GLN A 126 -1.88 14.65 -13.70
CA GLN A 126 -2.69 15.27 -12.65
C GLN A 126 -3.99 14.50 -12.41
N GLU A 127 -4.71 14.10 -13.46
CA GLU A 127 -5.94 13.30 -13.33
C GLU A 127 -5.66 11.89 -12.82
N LEU A 128 -4.59 11.24 -13.32
CA LEU A 128 -4.13 9.94 -12.80
C LEU A 128 -3.82 10.03 -11.29
N SER A 129 -3.14 11.09 -10.88
CA SER A 129 -2.79 11.33 -9.48
C SER A 129 -4.01 11.67 -8.63
N SER A 130 -4.95 12.46 -9.14
CA SER A 130 -6.20 12.78 -8.47
C SER A 130 -7.03 11.53 -8.18
N LEU A 131 -7.18 10.63 -9.14
CA LEU A 131 -7.89 9.36 -8.94
C LEU A 131 -7.22 8.43 -7.91
N VAL A 132 -5.90 8.51 -7.78
CA VAL A 132 -5.16 7.68 -6.80
C VAL A 132 -5.15 8.29 -5.41
N PHE A 133 -5.10 9.62 -5.27
CA PHE A 133 -4.83 10.27 -3.99
C PHE A 133 -5.96 11.15 -3.46
N GLU A 134 -6.84 11.67 -4.33
CA GLU A 134 -7.86 12.64 -3.96
C GLU A 134 -9.28 12.05 -4.00
N ASP A 135 -9.58 11.16 -4.96
CA ASP A 135 -10.86 10.45 -5.01
C ASP A 135 -10.85 9.25 -4.06
N SER A 136 -11.60 9.33 -2.97
CA SER A 136 -11.66 8.27 -1.95
C SER A 136 -12.08 6.91 -2.52
N LYS A 137 -12.92 6.87 -3.55
CA LYS A 137 -13.39 5.64 -4.19
C LYS A 137 -12.36 5.11 -5.18
N GLY A 138 -11.79 5.99 -6.00
CA GLY A 138 -10.72 5.66 -6.93
C GLY A 138 -9.48 5.16 -6.19
N SER A 139 -9.05 5.89 -5.16
CA SER A 139 -7.97 5.49 -4.27
C SER A 139 -8.16 4.10 -3.69
N LYS A 140 -9.32 3.84 -3.10
CA LYS A 140 -9.62 2.52 -2.51
C LYS A 140 -9.45 1.41 -3.53
N LEU A 141 -10.14 1.49 -4.67
CA LEU A 141 -10.09 0.46 -5.72
C LEU A 141 -8.68 0.30 -6.30
N PHE A 142 -7.96 1.40 -6.50
CA PHE A 142 -6.58 1.36 -6.99
C PHE A 142 -5.66 0.58 -6.04
N PHE A 143 -5.71 0.87 -4.74
CA PHE A 143 -4.87 0.18 -3.75
C PHE A 143 -5.29 -1.27 -3.54
N GLU A 144 -6.57 -1.60 -3.60
CA GLU A 144 -7.06 -2.99 -3.57
C GLU A 144 -6.53 -3.79 -4.77
N LEU A 145 -6.52 -3.21 -5.98
CA LEU A 145 -5.91 -3.81 -7.17
C LEU A 145 -4.39 -3.99 -7.00
N GLN A 146 -3.68 -3.02 -6.43
CA GLN A 146 -2.27 -3.15 -6.11
C GLN A 146 -1.97 -4.30 -5.13
N VAL A 147 -2.85 -4.57 -4.17
CA VAL A 147 -2.74 -5.75 -3.30
C VAL A 147 -2.86 -7.04 -4.10
N LEU A 148 -3.83 -7.11 -5.02
CA LEU A 148 -4.00 -8.29 -5.87
C LEU A 148 -2.82 -8.48 -6.84
N ASP A 149 -2.24 -7.40 -7.37
CA ASP A 149 -1.04 -7.46 -8.21
C ASP A 149 0.13 -8.08 -7.45
N ARG A 150 0.34 -7.67 -6.20
CA ARG A 150 1.36 -8.26 -5.31
C ARG A 150 1.09 -9.74 -5.02
N LEU A 151 -0.16 -10.12 -4.78
CA LEU A 151 -0.53 -11.53 -4.55
C LEU A 151 -0.30 -12.39 -5.80
N ASP A 152 -0.56 -11.86 -7.00
CA ASP A 152 -0.26 -12.55 -8.26
C ASP A 152 1.26 -12.67 -8.50
N GLU A 153 2.03 -11.66 -8.16
CA GLU A 153 3.48 -11.75 -8.21
C GLU A 153 4.00 -12.87 -7.28
N TYR A 154 3.48 -12.96 -6.06
CA TYR A 154 3.81 -14.07 -5.15
C TYR A 154 3.39 -15.42 -5.69
N LYS A 155 2.21 -15.54 -6.32
CA LYS A 155 1.75 -16.75 -7.01
C LYS A 155 2.75 -17.23 -8.06
N ASN A 156 3.36 -16.29 -8.79
CA ASN A 156 4.32 -16.59 -9.85
C ASN A 156 5.73 -16.91 -9.32
N LEU A 157 6.13 -16.31 -8.20
CA LEU A 157 7.45 -16.50 -7.58
C LEU A 157 7.51 -17.78 -6.71
N GLN A 158 6.41 -18.15 -6.09
CA GLN A 158 6.34 -19.33 -5.23
C GLN A 158 5.83 -20.52 -6.07
N ASN A 159 6.71 -21.50 -6.33
CA ASN A 159 6.30 -22.82 -6.82
C ASN A 159 5.52 -23.61 -5.72
N GLY A 160 4.84 -22.91 -4.83
CA GLY A 160 4.12 -23.46 -3.69
C GLY A 160 2.68 -23.82 -4.00
N ASP A 161 2.10 -24.67 -3.15
CA ASP A 161 0.71 -25.11 -3.27
C ASP A 161 -0.29 -24.10 -2.66
N SER A 162 0.18 -23.00 -2.06
CA SER A 162 -0.66 -21.98 -1.43
C SER A 162 0.02 -20.62 -1.36
N ILE A 163 -0.78 -19.54 -1.31
CA ILE A 163 -0.35 -18.16 -1.10
C ILE A 163 -0.75 -17.73 0.30
N SER A 164 0.19 -17.13 1.06
CA SER A 164 -0.14 -16.48 2.33
C SER A 164 -0.83 -15.15 2.07
N LEU A 165 -1.99 -14.94 2.69
CA LEU A 165 -2.72 -13.68 2.67
C LEU A 165 -2.33 -12.77 3.85
N MET A 166 -1.36 -13.16 4.69
CA MET A 166 -0.89 -12.32 5.77
C MET A 166 0.00 -11.18 5.24
N PRO A 167 -0.27 -9.92 5.62
CA PRO A 167 0.59 -8.80 5.26
C PRO A 167 2.00 -9.03 5.83
N GLY A 168 3.01 -9.04 4.97
CA GLY A 168 4.39 -9.27 5.38
C GLY A 168 4.82 -10.75 5.44
N GLY A 169 4.02 -11.68 4.93
CA GLY A 169 4.34 -13.12 4.84
C GLY A 169 5.42 -13.44 3.79
N ILE A 170 6.59 -12.83 3.93
CA ILE A 170 7.85 -13.34 3.37
C ILE A 170 8.59 -13.97 4.55
N PHE A 171 8.44 -15.25 4.73
CA PHE A 171 9.33 -16.06 5.54
C PHE A 171 9.90 -17.16 4.67
#